data_c981af51436f5c4e9942131e867ef18c
#
_entry.id   c981af51436f5c4e9942131e867ef18c
#
_cell.length_a   1.000
_cell.length_b   1.000
_cell.length_c   1.000
_cell.angle_alpha   90.00
_cell.angle_beta   90.00
_cell.angle_gamma   90.00
#
_symmetry.space_group_name_H-M   'P 1'
#
loop_
_entity.id
_entity.type
_entity.pdbx_description
1 polymer ?
#
loop_
_entity_poly.entity_id
_entity_poly.type
_entity_poly.pdbx_seq_one_letter_code
_entity_poly.pdbx_strand_id
1 'polypeptide(L)'
;TSFLLDAFIASAMARFIYVLSNEDIIVACGRRRKRSSKDCNFYRLPYVVVIMSELNKNNGERIAKVLARSGVGSRRAVERMIDAGMVKIDGKTVQSPATLIKSVQGITVDDQKVNAPEAARLWIYHKPTGRLTTYYDPGGRPTIFEALPDNMPRVISIGRLDLNTEGLLLLTNDGGLARWLELPSTGWIRSYRVRVNGRFHHKRLEEITKGVTIDGTNYRSVEVELDERKEGVNQWLTIRIKEGKNREVRKLLEYAGLTVTRLLRTSYGPFELKTLQRGSVEEVAVSLLKQNCDGYFQTLSTEVNEYVTPEKSKSKGTGWAKTKPKKNAKPKNKHHSPTKDKDKNTNARKFRSRLK
;
A
#
# COMPACT_ATOMS: atom_id res chain seq x y z
N THR A 1 7.53 -42.80 2.02
CA THR A 1 8.62 -42.21 1.20
C THR A 1 8.75 -40.71 1.42
N SER A 2 7.71 -40.01 1.97
CA SER A 2 7.74 -38.57 2.24
C SER A 2 8.61 -38.22 3.45
N PHE A 3 8.54 -38.96 4.53
CA PHE A 3 9.29 -38.70 5.79
C PHE A 3 10.82 -38.82 5.68
N LEU A 4 11.32 -39.63 4.74
CA LEU A 4 12.76 -39.79 4.52
C LEU A 4 13.33 -38.63 3.71
N LEU A 5 12.51 -37.99 2.88
CA LEU A 5 12.93 -36.82 2.06
C LEU A 5 13.08 -35.56 2.93
N ASP A 6 12.16 -35.35 3.89
CA ASP A 6 12.19 -34.19 4.81
C ASP A 6 13.39 -34.27 5.77
N ALA A 7 13.73 -35.49 6.25
CA ALA A 7 14.93 -35.70 7.09
C ALA A 7 16.24 -35.51 6.32
N PHE A 8 16.24 -35.81 5.02
CA PHE A 8 17.42 -35.61 4.15
C PHE A 8 17.65 -34.13 3.84
N ILE A 9 16.57 -33.37 3.60
CA ILE A 9 16.61 -31.92 3.35
C ILE A 9 17.08 -31.17 4.60
N ALA A 10 16.55 -31.50 5.79
CA ALA A 10 16.97 -30.89 7.05
C ALA A 10 18.45 -31.17 7.40
N SER A 11 18.97 -32.38 7.08
CA SER A 11 20.37 -32.73 7.30
C SER A 11 21.31 -32.07 6.28
N ALA A 12 20.83 -31.79 5.06
CA ALA A 12 21.59 -31.09 4.04
C ALA A 12 21.76 -29.59 4.35
N MET A 13 20.72 -28.95 4.92
CA MET A 13 20.74 -27.52 5.27
C MET A 13 21.76 -27.17 6.37
N ALA A 14 22.08 -28.10 7.26
CA ALA A 14 23.07 -27.87 8.35
C ALA A 14 24.53 -27.77 7.87
N ARG A 15 24.80 -27.98 6.60
CA ARG A 15 26.18 -28.04 6.02
C ARG A 15 26.48 -26.97 4.98
N PHE A 16 25.56 -26.04 4.71
CA PHE A 16 25.74 -24.99 3.70
C PHE A 16 25.79 -23.60 4.33
N ILE A 17 26.78 -22.81 3.97
CA ILE A 17 26.86 -21.39 4.32
C ILE A 17 26.22 -20.62 3.17
N TYR A 18 25.16 -19.84 3.47
CA TYR A 18 24.52 -18.96 2.51
C TYR A 18 25.22 -17.60 2.52
N VAL A 19 25.72 -17.18 1.37
CA VAL A 19 26.26 -15.84 1.18
C VAL A 19 25.28 -15.07 0.29
N LEU A 20 24.73 -13.99 0.82
CA LEU A 20 23.86 -13.09 0.06
C LEU A 20 24.75 -12.08 -0.68
N SER A 21 24.79 -12.12 -1.99
CA SER A 21 25.24 -11.01 -2.83
C SER A 21 24.01 -10.36 -3.49
N ASN A 22 24.14 -9.09 -3.91
CA ASN A 22 23.03 -8.22 -4.27
C ASN A 22 22.06 -8.72 -5.36
N GLU A 23 22.30 -9.82 -6.03
CA GLU A 23 21.46 -10.34 -7.12
C GLU A 23 21.28 -11.87 -7.17
N ASP A 24 22.12 -12.67 -6.45
CA ASP A 24 22.03 -14.14 -6.51
C ASP A 24 22.34 -14.79 -5.14
N ILE A 25 21.65 -15.89 -4.83
CA ILE A 25 22.00 -16.75 -3.69
C ILE A 25 23.08 -17.74 -4.16
N ILE A 26 24.28 -17.57 -3.64
CA ILE A 26 25.39 -18.47 -3.92
C ILE A 26 25.45 -19.51 -2.79
N VAL A 27 25.24 -20.78 -3.14
CA VAL A 27 25.38 -21.90 -2.21
C VAL A 27 26.81 -22.42 -2.28
N ALA A 28 27.60 -22.20 -1.22
CA ALA A 28 28.94 -22.74 -1.10
C ALA A 28 28.93 -24.02 -0.26
N CYS A 29 29.40 -25.15 -0.80
CA CYS A 29 29.55 -26.40 -0.08
C CYS A 29 30.83 -26.42 0.76
N GLY A 30 30.68 -26.30 2.09
CA GLY A 30 31.80 -26.33 3.03
C GLY A 30 32.29 -27.75 3.31
N ARG A 31 33.20 -28.31 2.50
CA ARG A 31 34.06 -29.42 2.90
C ARG A 31 35.42 -28.90 3.34
N ARG A 32 35.69 -28.99 4.64
CA ARG A 32 37.04 -28.80 5.17
C ARG A 32 37.93 -29.92 4.62
N ARG A 33 38.74 -29.65 3.59
CA ARG A 33 40.05 -30.25 3.37
C ARG A 33 40.89 -29.26 2.56
N LYS A 34 42.09 -29.00 3.07
CA LYS A 34 43.11 -28.17 2.43
C LYS A 34 43.37 -28.67 1.03
N ARG A 35 42.98 -27.91 0.00
CA ARG A 35 43.62 -27.91 -1.32
C ARG A 35 43.17 -26.65 -2.10
N SER A 36 44.02 -26.24 -3.02
CA SER A 36 44.08 -24.95 -3.72
C SER A 36 42.74 -24.41 -4.25
N SER A 37 42.68 -23.08 -4.34
CA SER A 37 41.50 -22.21 -4.65
C SER A 37 40.96 -22.30 -6.10
N LYS A 38 41.22 -23.39 -6.84
CA LYS A 38 40.77 -23.54 -8.24
C LYS A 38 39.61 -24.51 -8.47
N ASP A 39 39.12 -25.21 -7.43
CA ASP A 39 38.11 -26.28 -7.59
C ASP A 39 36.76 -25.99 -6.89
N CYS A 40 36.35 -24.73 -6.76
CA CYS A 40 35.00 -24.41 -6.35
C CYS A 40 34.06 -24.36 -7.57
N ASN A 41 33.35 -25.45 -7.83
CA ASN A 41 32.24 -25.46 -8.78
C ASN A 41 31.03 -24.71 -8.15
N PHE A 42 30.75 -23.54 -8.67
CA PHE A 42 29.55 -22.79 -8.34
C PHE A 42 28.38 -23.28 -9.23
N TYR A 43 27.40 -23.92 -8.64
CA TYR A 43 26.16 -24.26 -9.33
C TYR A 43 25.14 -23.13 -9.16
N ARG A 44 24.77 -22.51 -10.25
CA ARG A 44 23.67 -21.57 -10.33
C ARG A 44 22.37 -22.35 -10.31
N LEU A 45 21.66 -22.36 -9.19
CA LEU A 45 20.37 -23.03 -9.06
C LEU A 45 19.24 -21.98 -9.09
N PRO A 46 18.59 -21.76 -10.23
CA PRO A 46 17.43 -20.87 -10.31
C PRO A 46 16.20 -21.42 -9.56
N TYR A 47 16.23 -22.69 -9.14
CA TYR A 47 15.10 -23.39 -8.54
C TYR A 47 14.88 -23.14 -7.04
N VAL A 48 15.91 -22.75 -6.28
CA VAL A 48 15.80 -22.61 -4.81
C VAL A 48 14.99 -21.35 -4.41
N VAL A 49 15.09 -20.28 -5.19
CA VAL A 49 14.33 -19.05 -4.98
C VAL A 49 12.83 -19.28 -5.22
N VAL A 50 12.50 -20.10 -6.22
CA VAL A 50 11.11 -20.47 -6.54
C VAL A 50 10.49 -21.33 -5.44
N ILE A 51 11.24 -22.30 -4.89
CA ILE A 51 10.73 -23.18 -3.81
C ILE A 51 10.45 -22.40 -2.51
N MET A 52 11.32 -21.44 -2.14
CA MET A 52 11.06 -20.60 -0.95
C MET A 52 9.91 -19.62 -1.14
N SER A 53 9.68 -19.13 -2.34
CA SER A 53 8.50 -18.31 -2.65
C SER A 53 7.21 -19.14 -2.67
N GLU A 54 7.26 -20.39 -3.11
CA GLU A 54 6.10 -21.30 -3.13
C GLU A 54 5.73 -21.85 -1.75
N LEU A 55 6.71 -22.11 -0.87
CA LEU A 55 6.45 -22.52 0.51
C LEU A 55 5.76 -21.43 1.35
N ASN A 56 5.87 -20.17 0.96
CA ASN A 56 5.21 -19.05 1.65
C ASN A 56 3.81 -18.71 1.10
N LYS A 57 3.43 -19.28 -0.05
CA LYS A 57 2.15 -18.99 -0.74
C LYS A 57 0.91 -19.64 -0.15
N ASN A 58 1.06 -20.71 0.64
CA ASN A 58 -0.07 -21.51 1.12
C ASN A 58 -0.52 -21.23 2.57
N ASN A 59 0.10 -20.31 3.29
CA ASN A 59 -0.08 -20.23 4.74
C ASN A 59 -1.05 -19.16 5.26
N GLY A 60 -1.83 -18.49 4.40
CA GLY A 60 -2.74 -17.43 4.86
C GLY A 60 -2.00 -16.16 5.33
N GLU A 61 -2.74 -15.17 5.79
CA GLU A 61 -2.22 -13.95 6.40
C GLU A 61 -2.38 -13.97 7.92
N ARG A 62 -1.47 -13.30 8.63
CA ARG A 62 -1.62 -13.15 10.10
C ARG A 62 -2.93 -12.44 10.42
N ILE A 63 -3.68 -13.00 11.38
CA ILE A 63 -4.98 -12.48 11.81
C ILE A 63 -4.92 -10.98 12.14
N ALA A 64 -3.88 -10.52 12.85
CA ALA A 64 -3.71 -9.11 13.17
C ALA A 64 -3.58 -8.21 11.92
N LYS A 65 -2.98 -8.71 10.82
CA LYS A 65 -2.89 -7.97 9.56
C LYS A 65 -4.25 -7.88 8.87
N VAL A 66 -4.99 -8.99 8.84
CA VAL A 66 -6.31 -9.05 8.17
C VAL A 66 -7.32 -8.19 8.92
N LEU A 67 -7.42 -8.32 10.25
CA LEU A 67 -8.33 -7.52 11.06
C LEU A 67 -8.02 -6.02 11.00
N ALA A 68 -6.73 -5.65 10.94
CA ALA A 68 -6.35 -4.25 10.74
C ALA A 68 -6.81 -3.72 9.38
N ARG A 69 -6.76 -4.54 8.31
CA ARG A 69 -7.26 -4.19 6.97
C ARG A 69 -8.79 -4.12 6.94
N SER A 70 -9.47 -4.92 7.74
CA SER A 70 -10.93 -4.86 7.93
C SER A 70 -11.41 -3.67 8.79
N GLY A 71 -10.50 -2.76 9.19
CA GLY A 71 -10.86 -1.54 9.90
C GLY A 71 -10.99 -1.68 11.42
N VAL A 72 -10.85 -2.89 12.01
CA VAL A 72 -11.01 -3.14 13.46
C VAL A 72 -10.07 -2.28 14.31
N GLY A 73 -8.82 -2.09 13.86
CA GLY A 73 -7.86 -1.29 14.60
C GLY A 73 -6.47 -1.26 13.96
N SER A 74 -5.47 -0.73 14.66
CA SER A 74 -4.08 -0.93 14.25
C SER A 74 -3.65 -2.37 14.53
N ARG A 75 -2.62 -2.88 13.84
CA ARG A 75 -2.09 -4.23 14.13
C ARG A 75 -1.80 -4.43 15.62
N ARG A 76 -1.13 -3.46 16.26
CA ARG A 76 -0.86 -3.48 17.71
C ARG A 76 -2.13 -3.39 18.57
N ALA A 77 -3.18 -2.70 18.10
CA ALA A 77 -4.46 -2.69 18.81
C ALA A 77 -5.14 -4.06 18.73
N VAL A 78 -5.12 -4.69 17.57
CA VAL A 78 -5.65 -6.04 17.37
C VAL A 78 -4.88 -7.07 18.20
N GLU A 79 -3.54 -6.97 18.25
CA GLU A 79 -2.71 -7.82 19.11
C GLU A 79 -3.17 -7.73 20.57
N ARG A 80 -3.36 -6.51 21.09
CA ARG A 80 -3.91 -6.32 22.46
C ARG A 80 -5.32 -6.89 22.64
N MET A 81 -6.19 -6.80 21.62
CA MET A 81 -7.52 -7.41 21.66
C MET A 81 -7.44 -8.95 21.71
N ILE A 82 -6.47 -9.54 21.00
CA ILE A 82 -6.22 -10.98 21.05
C ILE A 82 -5.72 -11.38 22.44
N ASP A 83 -4.76 -10.66 22.99
CA ASP A 83 -4.21 -10.91 24.34
C ASP A 83 -5.30 -10.76 25.42
N ALA A 84 -6.27 -9.85 25.20
CA ALA A 84 -7.44 -9.67 26.07
C ALA A 84 -8.55 -10.73 25.85
N GLY A 85 -8.37 -11.69 24.91
CA GLY A 85 -9.36 -12.73 24.62
C GLY A 85 -10.60 -12.27 23.88
N MET A 86 -10.61 -11.06 23.33
CA MET A 86 -11.76 -10.46 22.65
C MET A 86 -11.98 -10.97 21.22
N VAL A 87 -10.97 -11.66 20.63
CA VAL A 87 -11.01 -12.16 19.24
C VAL A 87 -11.33 -13.64 19.24
N LYS A 88 -12.39 -14.04 18.51
CA LYS A 88 -12.81 -15.43 18.36
C LYS A 88 -12.91 -15.83 16.89
N ILE A 89 -12.59 -17.08 16.57
CA ILE A 89 -12.82 -17.73 15.28
C ILE A 89 -13.79 -18.88 15.52
N ASP A 90 -14.95 -18.89 14.88
CA ASP A 90 -16.01 -19.89 15.05
C ASP A 90 -16.32 -20.16 16.54
N GLY A 91 -16.41 -19.09 17.33
CA GLY A 91 -16.66 -19.11 18.76
C GLY A 91 -15.47 -19.49 19.65
N LYS A 92 -14.32 -19.85 19.09
CA LYS A 92 -13.10 -20.21 19.85
C LYS A 92 -12.17 -19.01 19.95
N THR A 93 -11.74 -18.68 21.17
CA THR A 93 -10.81 -17.56 21.42
C THR A 93 -9.46 -17.80 20.78
N VAL A 94 -8.98 -16.81 20.06
CA VAL A 94 -7.65 -16.81 19.43
C VAL A 94 -6.58 -16.57 20.50
N GLN A 95 -5.58 -17.44 20.56
CA GLN A 95 -4.51 -17.39 21.57
C GLN A 95 -3.26 -16.64 21.10
N SER A 96 -3.08 -16.45 19.79
CA SER A 96 -1.85 -15.89 19.26
C SER A 96 -2.10 -14.92 18.11
N PRO A 97 -1.50 -13.73 18.12
CA PRO A 97 -1.58 -12.79 17.01
C PRO A 97 -0.87 -13.29 15.73
N ALA A 98 -0.04 -14.34 15.84
CA ALA A 98 0.61 -14.99 14.72
C ALA A 98 -0.30 -16.01 14.00
N THR A 99 -1.52 -16.29 14.52
CA THR A 99 -2.50 -17.17 13.89
C THR A 99 -2.71 -16.77 12.44
N LEU A 100 -2.60 -17.74 11.53
CA LEU A 100 -2.77 -17.54 10.10
C LEU A 100 -4.22 -17.85 9.71
N ILE A 101 -4.83 -16.94 8.94
CA ILE A 101 -6.20 -17.05 8.46
C ILE A 101 -6.26 -16.78 6.96
N LYS A 102 -7.17 -17.43 6.27
CA LYS A 102 -7.43 -17.21 4.83
C LYS A 102 -8.63 -16.31 4.56
N SER A 103 -9.53 -16.17 5.52
CA SER A 103 -10.77 -15.41 5.41
C SER A 103 -11.12 -14.80 6.75
N VAL A 104 -11.96 -13.76 6.73
CA VAL A 104 -12.56 -13.16 7.94
C VAL A 104 -13.87 -13.84 8.34
N GLN A 105 -14.34 -14.84 7.59
CA GLN A 105 -15.56 -15.58 7.92
C GLN A 105 -15.41 -16.27 9.28
N GLY A 106 -16.47 -16.23 10.07
CA GLY A 106 -16.49 -16.81 11.42
C GLY A 106 -15.72 -16.03 12.48
N ILE A 107 -15.09 -14.89 12.10
CA ILE A 107 -14.34 -14.08 13.07
C ILE A 107 -15.25 -13.03 13.71
N THR A 108 -15.17 -12.98 15.04
CA THR A 108 -15.79 -11.94 15.85
C THR A 108 -14.75 -11.23 16.72
N VAL A 109 -14.97 -9.95 16.96
CA VAL A 109 -14.19 -9.12 17.89
C VAL A 109 -15.18 -8.46 18.84
N ASP A 110 -15.04 -8.70 20.13
CA ASP A 110 -16.01 -8.28 21.14
C ASP A 110 -17.44 -8.67 20.77
N ASP A 111 -17.58 -9.95 20.35
CA ASP A 111 -18.80 -10.59 19.85
C ASP A 111 -19.47 -9.92 18.61
N GLN A 112 -18.84 -8.90 18.03
CA GLN A 112 -19.24 -8.27 16.78
C GLN A 112 -18.60 -8.97 15.59
N LYS A 113 -19.39 -9.28 14.55
CA LYS A 113 -18.87 -9.88 13.31
C LYS A 113 -17.93 -8.92 12.58
N VAL A 114 -16.80 -9.40 12.12
CA VAL A 114 -15.86 -8.63 11.33
C VAL A 114 -16.29 -8.63 9.86
N ASN A 115 -16.41 -7.45 9.27
CA ASN A 115 -16.69 -7.30 7.84
C ASN A 115 -15.45 -7.62 7.01
N ALA A 116 -15.68 -8.02 5.76
CA ALA A 116 -14.60 -8.18 4.79
C ALA A 116 -13.86 -6.86 4.59
N PRO A 117 -12.54 -6.90 4.33
CA PRO A 117 -11.78 -5.70 4.00
C PRO A 117 -12.37 -4.98 2.79
N GLU A 118 -12.48 -3.66 2.87
CA GLU A 118 -12.85 -2.86 1.70
C GLU A 118 -11.75 -2.90 0.63
N ALA A 119 -12.14 -2.59 -0.60
CA ALA A 119 -11.18 -2.40 -1.69
C ALA A 119 -10.16 -1.31 -1.32
N ALA A 120 -8.95 -1.45 -1.85
CA ALA A 120 -7.88 -0.47 -1.62
C ALA A 120 -8.28 0.88 -2.23
N ARG A 121 -8.23 1.92 -1.40
CA ARG A 121 -8.53 3.32 -1.74
C ARG A 121 -7.33 4.18 -1.36
N LEU A 122 -7.17 5.30 -2.04
CA LEU A 122 -6.08 6.25 -1.83
C LEU A 122 -6.63 7.67 -1.74
N TRP A 123 -6.07 8.48 -0.85
CA TRP A 123 -6.41 9.89 -0.70
C TRP A 123 -5.16 10.75 -0.72
N ILE A 124 -5.28 11.93 -1.29
CA ILE A 124 -4.31 13.01 -1.21
C ILE A 124 -4.76 13.93 -0.08
N TYR A 125 -3.92 14.12 0.90
CA TYR A 125 -4.13 15.04 2.01
C TYR A 125 -3.12 16.18 1.94
N HIS A 126 -3.57 17.43 2.00
CA HIS A 126 -2.70 18.58 2.15
C HIS A 126 -2.39 18.80 3.62
N LYS A 127 -1.36 18.13 4.10
CA LYS A 127 -0.93 18.25 5.48
C LYS A 127 -0.48 19.70 5.79
N PRO A 128 -1.08 20.39 6.77
CA PRO A 128 -0.56 21.65 7.27
C PRO A 128 0.69 21.43 8.15
N THR A 129 1.43 22.48 8.42
CA THR A 129 2.46 22.48 9.49
C THR A 129 1.80 22.32 10.86
N GLY A 130 2.57 21.90 11.85
CA GLY A 130 2.11 21.81 13.25
C GLY A 130 1.32 20.55 13.60
N ARG A 131 1.12 19.60 12.66
CA ARG A 131 0.48 18.31 12.93
C ARG A 131 1.46 17.16 12.73
N LEU A 132 1.40 16.18 13.63
CA LEU A 132 2.22 14.98 13.58
C LEU A 132 1.59 13.91 12.67
N THR A 133 2.42 13.19 11.92
CA THR A 133 2.02 12.03 11.12
C THR A 133 2.05 10.77 11.99
N THR A 134 1.20 10.71 13.01
CA THR A 134 1.03 9.59 13.94
C THR A 134 -0.40 9.52 14.42
N TYR A 135 -0.88 8.34 14.80
CA TYR A 135 -2.20 8.17 15.43
C TYR A 135 -2.25 8.61 16.90
N TYR A 136 -1.12 8.54 17.58
CA TYR A 136 -1.03 8.87 18.97
C TYR A 136 0.29 9.56 19.26
N ASP A 137 0.25 10.62 20.04
CA ASP A 137 1.42 11.33 20.56
C ASP A 137 1.35 11.39 22.08
N PRO A 138 2.30 10.83 22.81
CA PRO A 138 2.33 10.91 24.28
C PRO A 138 2.39 12.35 24.82
N GLY A 139 2.91 13.29 24.02
CA GLY A 139 3.00 14.71 24.37
C GLY A 139 1.73 15.52 24.07
N GLY A 140 0.65 14.90 23.63
CA GLY A 140 -0.65 15.55 23.35
C GLY A 140 -0.60 16.56 22.20
N ARG A 141 0.42 16.50 21.33
CA ARG A 141 0.48 17.39 20.16
C ARG A 141 -0.53 16.95 19.10
N PRO A 142 -1.15 17.89 18.37
CA PRO A 142 -2.18 17.56 17.38
C PRO A 142 -1.63 16.65 16.28
N THR A 143 -2.43 15.64 15.92
CA THR A 143 -2.10 14.69 14.87
C THR A 143 -2.87 15.00 13.59
N ILE A 144 -2.44 14.39 12.47
CA ILE A 144 -3.17 14.53 11.20
C ILE A 144 -4.52 13.83 11.26
N PHE A 145 -4.61 12.70 11.98
CA PHE A 145 -5.79 11.83 11.98
C PHE A 145 -6.98 12.44 12.73
N GLU A 146 -6.71 13.31 13.72
CA GLU A 146 -7.75 14.09 14.43
C GLU A 146 -8.43 15.15 13.56
N ALA A 147 -7.80 15.51 12.43
CA ALA A 147 -8.29 16.56 11.54
C ALA A 147 -8.92 16.00 10.26
N LEU A 148 -8.97 14.70 10.09
CA LEU A 148 -9.62 14.09 8.94
C LEU A 148 -11.13 14.11 9.12
N PRO A 149 -11.92 14.18 8.02
CA PRO A 149 -13.37 14.09 8.08
C PRO A 149 -13.86 12.79 8.72
N ASP A 150 -14.90 12.86 9.54
CA ASP A 150 -15.46 11.70 10.27
C ASP A 150 -16.02 10.60 9.35
N ASN A 151 -16.43 10.97 8.13
CA ASN A 151 -16.96 10.04 7.14
C ASN A 151 -15.88 9.23 6.40
N MET A 152 -14.60 9.45 6.70
CA MET A 152 -13.52 8.66 6.13
C MET A 152 -13.40 7.31 6.84
N PRO A 153 -13.10 6.22 6.09
CA PRO A 153 -12.72 4.98 6.73
C PRO A 153 -11.40 5.16 7.50
N ARG A 154 -11.09 4.20 8.35
CA ARG A 154 -9.78 4.18 8.99
C ARG A 154 -8.66 4.10 7.95
N VAL A 155 -7.80 5.11 7.90
CA VAL A 155 -6.70 5.22 6.94
C VAL A 155 -5.33 5.23 7.64
N ILE A 156 -4.29 4.87 6.92
CA ILE A 156 -2.89 4.98 7.32
C ILE A 156 -2.15 5.91 6.37
N SER A 157 -1.13 6.61 6.86
CA SER A 157 -0.28 7.45 6.01
C SER A 157 0.76 6.62 5.25
N ILE A 158 1.04 6.99 4.02
CA ILE A 158 2.11 6.46 3.20
C ILE A 158 3.35 7.32 3.43
N GLY A 159 4.27 6.80 4.22
CA GLY A 159 5.38 7.56 4.75
C GLY A 159 4.94 8.63 5.75
N ARG A 160 5.85 9.54 6.01
CA ARG A 160 5.64 10.62 6.97
C ARG A 160 6.13 11.94 6.41
N LEU A 161 5.53 13.02 6.89
CA LEU A 161 6.07 14.36 6.80
C LEU A 161 6.35 14.87 8.22
N ASP A 162 7.46 15.57 8.38
CA ASP A 162 7.83 16.19 9.66
C ASP A 162 6.78 17.21 10.12
N LEU A 163 6.82 17.57 11.40
CA LEU A 163 5.94 18.57 12.02
C LEU A 163 5.90 19.88 11.21
N ASN A 164 7.10 20.39 10.83
CA ASN A 164 7.29 21.65 10.12
C ASN A 164 7.35 21.47 8.57
N THR A 165 6.88 20.33 8.05
CA THR A 165 6.75 20.09 6.61
C THR A 165 5.28 20.04 6.25
N GLU A 166 4.91 20.71 5.18
CA GLU A 166 3.55 20.78 4.66
C GLU A 166 3.44 20.12 3.28
N GLY A 167 2.22 19.99 2.79
CA GLY A 167 1.94 19.55 1.43
C GLY A 167 1.41 18.16 1.33
N LEU A 168 1.62 17.55 0.19
CA LEU A 168 1.03 16.29 -0.21
C LEU A 168 1.45 15.14 0.72
N LEU A 169 0.49 14.56 1.40
CA LEU A 169 0.63 13.30 2.12
C LEU A 169 -0.41 12.32 1.59
N LEU A 170 0.02 11.14 1.20
CA LEU A 170 -0.87 10.08 0.75
C LEU A 170 -1.39 9.31 1.96
N LEU A 171 -2.71 8.98 1.93
CA LEU A 171 -3.38 8.16 2.91
C LEU A 171 -4.06 6.99 2.21
N THR A 172 -4.13 5.83 2.84
CA THR A 172 -4.82 4.64 2.30
C THR A 172 -5.45 3.81 3.40
N ASN A 173 -6.52 3.08 3.08
CA ASN A 173 -7.11 2.06 3.94
C ASN A 173 -6.37 0.70 3.85
N ASP A 174 -5.45 0.53 2.88
CA ASP A 174 -4.76 -0.73 2.64
C ASP A 174 -3.26 -0.66 2.97
N GLY A 175 -2.83 -1.47 3.93
CA GLY A 175 -1.42 -1.54 4.36
C GLY A 175 -0.50 -2.26 3.37
N GLY A 176 -1.03 -3.02 2.43
CA GLY A 176 -0.28 -3.61 1.32
C GLY A 176 0.09 -2.54 0.29
N LEU A 177 -0.92 -1.75 -0.11
CA LEU A 177 -0.73 -0.60 -0.99
C LEU A 177 0.24 0.42 -0.37
N ALA A 178 0.09 0.72 0.94
CA ALA A 178 1.01 1.63 1.62
C ALA A 178 2.47 1.15 1.52
N ARG A 179 2.69 -0.13 1.84
CA ARG A 179 4.04 -0.71 1.74
C ARG A 179 4.58 -0.66 0.31
N TRP A 180 3.75 -1.01 -0.68
CA TRP A 180 4.17 -1.00 -2.08
C TRP A 180 4.61 0.40 -2.53
N LEU A 181 3.85 1.44 -2.15
CA LEU A 181 4.15 2.84 -2.45
C LEU A 181 5.40 3.38 -1.74
N GLU A 182 5.72 2.85 -0.56
CA GLU A 182 6.89 3.25 0.23
C GLU A 182 8.19 2.60 -0.24
N LEU A 183 8.11 1.45 -0.92
CA LEU A 183 9.31 0.70 -1.32
C LEU A 183 10.23 1.54 -2.23
N PRO A 184 11.54 1.58 -1.94
CA PRO A 184 12.51 2.26 -2.80
C PRO A 184 12.57 1.71 -4.23
N SER A 185 12.20 0.43 -4.41
CA SER A 185 12.17 -0.25 -5.71
C SER A 185 11.14 0.34 -6.68
N THR A 186 10.09 1.02 -6.19
CA THR A 186 9.13 1.72 -7.04
C THR A 186 9.73 2.96 -7.71
N GLY A 187 10.86 3.45 -7.18
CA GLY A 187 11.63 4.56 -7.76
C GLY A 187 10.89 5.90 -7.82
N TRP A 188 9.78 6.04 -7.11
CA TRP A 188 8.94 7.23 -7.21
C TRP A 188 9.61 8.48 -6.71
N ILE A 189 9.60 9.50 -7.57
CA ILE A 189 10.16 10.82 -7.29
C ILE A 189 9.24 11.58 -6.34
N ARG A 190 9.82 12.21 -5.35
CA ARG A 190 9.14 13.13 -4.43
C ARG A 190 9.64 14.54 -4.71
N SER A 191 8.73 15.43 -5.12
CA SER A 191 9.07 16.81 -5.43
C SER A 191 8.69 17.72 -4.28
N TYR A 192 9.60 18.62 -3.96
CA TYR A 192 9.40 19.60 -2.89
C TYR A 192 9.66 21.00 -3.41
N ARG A 193 8.77 21.94 -3.09
CA ARG A 193 9.03 23.35 -3.21
C ARG A 193 9.55 23.89 -1.88
N VAL A 194 10.71 24.50 -1.91
CA VAL A 194 11.44 24.87 -0.71
C VAL A 194 11.76 26.35 -0.73
N ARG A 195 11.43 27.04 0.38
CA ARG A 195 11.91 28.39 0.62
C ARG A 195 13.14 28.32 1.50
N VAL A 196 14.23 28.88 1.01
CA VAL A 196 15.53 28.89 1.68
C VAL A 196 15.99 30.31 1.97
N ASN A 197 16.82 30.42 3.01
CA ASN A 197 17.53 31.62 3.37
C ASN A 197 19.04 31.30 3.38
N GLY A 198 19.87 32.18 2.87
CA GLY A 198 21.32 32.01 2.84
C GLY A 198 21.92 32.31 1.47
N ARG A 199 23.25 32.22 1.40
CA ARG A 199 23.99 32.36 0.16
C ARG A 199 24.23 30.99 -0.47
N PHE A 200 23.97 30.86 -1.75
CA PHE A 200 24.25 29.63 -2.48
C PHE A 200 25.74 29.38 -2.62
N HIS A 201 26.20 28.25 -2.10
CA HIS A 201 27.50 27.72 -2.41
C HIS A 201 27.39 26.81 -3.64
N HIS A 202 27.56 27.35 -4.82
CA HIS A 202 27.36 26.63 -6.10
C HIS A 202 28.07 25.28 -6.13
N LYS A 203 29.31 25.19 -5.63
CA LYS A 203 30.07 23.94 -5.57
C LYS A 203 29.37 22.87 -4.71
N ARG A 204 28.89 23.23 -3.51
CA ARG A 204 28.17 22.30 -2.64
C ARG A 204 26.80 21.92 -3.20
N LEU A 205 26.14 22.86 -3.88
CA LEU A 205 24.89 22.59 -4.56
C LEU A 205 25.11 21.56 -5.69
N GLU A 206 26.19 21.68 -6.44
CA GLU A 206 26.58 20.69 -7.45
C GLU A 206 26.94 19.33 -6.84
N GLU A 207 27.60 19.30 -5.69
CA GLU A 207 27.90 18.05 -4.96
C GLU A 207 26.63 17.29 -4.58
N ILE A 208 25.60 17.95 -4.05
CA ILE A 208 24.32 17.28 -3.71
C ILE A 208 23.58 16.78 -4.95
N THR A 209 23.72 17.41 -6.13
CA THR A 209 23.12 16.88 -7.36
C THR A 209 23.79 15.60 -7.86
N LYS A 210 25.04 15.38 -7.51
CA LYS A 210 25.79 14.15 -7.85
C LYS A 210 25.65 13.05 -6.78
N GLY A 211 25.18 13.42 -5.60
CA GLY A 211 25.16 12.58 -4.40
C GLY A 211 26.31 12.89 -3.46
N VAL A 212 26.05 12.86 -2.17
CA VAL A 212 26.99 13.29 -1.12
C VAL A 212 26.83 12.46 0.14
N THR A 213 27.94 12.28 0.85
CA THR A 213 27.92 11.68 2.19
C THR A 213 28.02 12.79 3.26
N ILE A 214 26.99 12.89 4.12
CA ILE A 214 26.89 13.85 5.20
C ILE A 214 26.74 13.06 6.51
N ASP A 215 27.59 13.32 7.50
CA ASP A 215 27.58 12.66 8.81
C ASP A 215 27.49 11.12 8.71
N GLY A 216 28.28 10.53 7.81
CA GLY A 216 28.32 9.08 7.59
C GLY A 216 27.09 8.52 6.84
N THR A 217 26.12 9.36 6.47
CA THR A 217 24.95 8.96 5.70
C THR A 217 25.16 9.31 4.23
N ASN A 218 25.11 8.30 3.36
CA ASN A 218 25.21 8.50 1.92
C ASN A 218 23.85 8.91 1.34
N TYR A 219 23.76 10.07 0.71
CA TYR A 219 22.58 10.57 -0.01
C TYR A 219 22.78 10.42 -1.49
N ARG A 220 21.75 9.92 -2.18
CA ARG A 220 21.76 9.78 -3.64
C ARG A 220 21.68 11.14 -4.31
N SER A 221 21.93 11.14 -5.63
CA SER A 221 21.76 12.30 -6.49
C SER A 221 20.34 12.87 -6.40
N VAL A 222 20.23 14.19 -6.36
CA VAL A 222 18.98 14.93 -6.35
C VAL A 222 18.95 15.93 -7.49
N GLU A 223 17.75 16.25 -7.96
CA GLU A 223 17.57 17.33 -8.92
C GLU A 223 17.22 18.60 -8.16
N VAL A 224 17.91 19.70 -8.48
CA VAL A 224 17.66 21.02 -7.88
C VAL A 224 17.44 22.02 -8.99
N GLU A 225 16.32 22.73 -8.93
CA GLU A 225 15.92 23.77 -9.87
C GLU A 225 15.67 25.06 -9.09
N LEU A 226 16.42 26.09 -9.42
CA LEU A 226 16.30 27.41 -8.78
C LEU A 226 15.21 28.22 -9.47
N ASP A 227 14.44 28.96 -8.69
CA ASP A 227 13.41 29.88 -9.22
C ASP A 227 14.11 31.20 -9.63
N GLU A 228 14.25 31.46 -10.94
CA GLU A 228 15.03 32.55 -11.50
C GLU A 228 14.53 33.96 -11.13
N ARG A 229 13.42 34.09 -10.45
CA ARG A 229 12.65 35.33 -10.40
C ARG A 229 12.88 36.24 -9.20
N LYS A 230 13.79 35.96 -8.27
CA LYS A 230 13.95 36.89 -7.11
C LYS A 230 15.39 37.00 -6.64
N GLU A 231 15.96 38.15 -6.86
CA GLU A 231 17.11 38.66 -6.10
C GLU A 231 16.66 38.86 -4.64
N GLY A 232 17.38 38.27 -3.71
CA GLY A 232 17.11 38.41 -2.27
C GLY A 232 17.61 37.25 -1.42
N VAL A 233 17.68 37.48 -0.13
CA VAL A 233 18.16 36.47 0.85
C VAL A 233 17.22 35.26 0.97
N ASN A 234 15.94 35.45 0.64
CA ASN A 234 14.93 34.38 0.65
C ASN A 234 14.59 33.99 -0.78
N GLN A 235 14.99 32.79 -1.17
CA GLN A 235 14.76 32.27 -2.50
C GLN A 235 13.92 30.99 -2.47
N TRP A 236 13.25 30.70 -3.57
CA TRP A 236 12.53 29.47 -3.78
C TRP A 236 13.31 28.56 -4.71
N LEU A 237 13.27 27.25 -4.42
CA LEU A 237 13.78 26.21 -5.29
C LEU A 237 12.83 25.00 -5.29
N THR A 238 12.95 24.20 -6.34
CA THR A 238 12.33 22.88 -6.41
C THR A 238 13.42 21.83 -6.27
N ILE A 239 13.22 20.86 -5.35
CA ILE A 239 14.11 19.72 -5.20
C ILE A 239 13.34 18.43 -5.41
N ARG A 240 13.91 17.49 -6.17
CA ARG A 240 13.33 16.19 -6.46
C ARG A 240 14.26 15.10 -5.96
N ILE A 241 13.71 14.20 -5.15
CA ILE A 241 14.45 13.09 -4.53
C ILE A 241 13.78 11.75 -4.84
N LYS A 242 14.57 10.69 -4.98
CA LYS A 242 14.07 9.31 -5.21
C LYS A 242 14.01 8.47 -3.93
N GLU A 243 14.63 8.94 -2.88
CA GLU A 243 14.62 8.31 -1.56
C GLU A 243 13.87 9.18 -0.54
N GLY A 244 13.84 8.82 0.71
CA GLY A 244 13.09 9.57 1.73
C GLY A 244 13.73 9.36 3.10
N LYS A 245 15.04 9.58 3.21
CA LYS A 245 15.76 9.51 4.47
C LYS A 245 15.29 10.59 5.44
N ASN A 246 15.55 10.36 6.71
CA ASN A 246 15.12 11.30 7.74
C ASN A 246 15.66 12.70 7.47
N ARG A 247 14.73 13.68 7.31
CA ARG A 247 14.99 15.10 7.07
C ARG A 247 15.98 15.36 5.91
N GLU A 248 15.96 14.49 4.89
CA GLU A 248 16.91 14.48 3.78
C GLU A 248 17.03 15.83 3.09
N VAL A 249 15.93 16.40 2.63
CA VAL A 249 15.92 17.71 1.94
C VAL A 249 16.55 18.81 2.81
N ARG A 250 16.24 18.82 4.13
CA ARG A 250 16.79 19.84 5.04
C ARG A 250 18.28 19.66 5.24
N LYS A 251 18.76 18.43 5.42
CA LYS A 251 20.19 18.14 5.59
C LYS A 251 21.01 18.46 4.34
N LEU A 252 20.48 18.11 3.16
CA LEU A 252 21.15 18.41 1.88
C LEU A 252 21.28 19.92 1.67
N LEU A 253 20.22 20.69 1.92
CA LEU A 253 20.26 22.14 1.74
C LEU A 253 21.08 22.84 2.83
N GLU A 254 21.07 22.35 4.04
CA GLU A 254 21.93 22.81 5.13
C GLU A 254 23.42 22.59 4.82
N TYR A 255 23.76 21.41 4.27
CA TYR A 255 25.11 21.15 3.75
C TYR A 255 25.50 22.15 2.64
N ALA A 256 24.56 22.53 1.79
CA ALA A 256 24.78 23.55 0.77
C ALA A 256 24.82 25.00 1.33
N GLY A 257 24.74 25.17 2.66
CA GLY A 257 24.80 26.48 3.34
C GLY A 257 23.46 27.23 3.37
N LEU A 258 22.35 26.52 3.14
CA LEU A 258 21.00 27.09 3.03
C LEU A 258 20.12 26.66 4.22
N THR A 259 19.48 27.63 4.85
CA THR A 259 18.49 27.35 5.90
C THR A 259 17.10 27.22 5.30
N VAL A 260 16.45 26.08 5.50
CA VAL A 260 15.09 25.80 5.02
C VAL A 260 14.07 26.49 5.92
N THR A 261 13.42 27.54 5.44
CA THR A 261 12.38 28.30 6.14
C THR A 261 10.97 27.75 5.89
N ARG A 262 10.71 27.18 4.70
CA ARG A 262 9.46 26.51 4.36
C ARG A 262 9.73 25.30 3.47
N LEU A 263 9.02 24.20 3.71
CA LEU A 263 9.15 22.96 2.96
C LEU A 263 7.77 22.42 2.63
N LEU A 264 7.44 22.38 1.34
CA LEU A 264 6.16 21.95 0.81
C LEU A 264 6.37 20.78 -0.15
N ARG A 265 5.86 19.59 0.15
CA ARG A 265 5.86 18.49 -0.81
C ARG A 265 4.72 18.70 -1.83
N THR A 266 5.08 18.84 -3.09
CA THR A 266 4.14 19.15 -4.20
C THR A 266 3.69 17.89 -4.93
N SER A 267 4.56 16.85 -5.00
CA SER A 267 4.19 15.58 -5.64
C SER A 267 4.81 14.37 -4.95
N TYR A 268 4.20 13.22 -5.18
CA TYR A 268 4.67 11.91 -4.79
C TYR A 268 4.40 10.94 -5.94
N GLY A 269 5.43 10.61 -6.74
CA GLY A 269 5.25 9.92 -8.02
C GLY A 269 4.24 10.67 -8.90
N PRO A 270 3.21 9.98 -9.42
CA PRO A 270 2.22 10.59 -10.30
C PRO A 270 1.14 11.41 -9.57
N PHE A 271 1.14 11.40 -8.24
CA PHE A 271 0.16 12.15 -7.46
C PHE A 271 0.66 13.55 -7.16
N GLU A 272 -0.15 14.55 -7.48
CA GLU A 272 0.17 15.97 -7.33
C GLU A 272 -0.79 16.66 -6.35
N LEU A 273 -0.26 17.64 -5.62
CA LEU A 273 -1.04 18.43 -4.67
C LEU A 273 -2.04 19.37 -5.35
N LYS A 274 -1.69 19.83 -6.55
CA LYS A 274 -2.49 20.79 -7.32
C LYS A 274 -2.95 22.00 -6.48
N THR A 275 -4.25 22.30 -6.54
CA THR A 275 -4.90 23.42 -5.83
C THR A 275 -5.59 23.01 -4.53
N LEU A 276 -5.35 21.77 -4.04
CA LEU A 276 -5.97 21.28 -2.82
C LEU A 276 -5.66 22.20 -1.64
N GLN A 277 -6.67 22.65 -0.93
CA GLN A 277 -6.52 23.56 0.22
C GLN A 277 -5.83 22.87 1.40
N ARG A 278 -5.15 23.66 2.24
CA ARG A 278 -4.49 23.13 3.44
C ARG A 278 -5.50 22.51 4.39
N GLY A 279 -5.18 21.32 4.88
CA GLY A 279 -6.06 20.57 5.77
C GLY A 279 -7.16 19.80 5.04
N SER A 280 -7.31 19.98 3.72
CA SER A 280 -8.30 19.25 2.93
C SER A 280 -7.76 17.90 2.45
N VAL A 281 -8.68 16.98 2.21
CA VAL A 281 -8.43 15.64 1.69
C VAL A 281 -9.27 15.43 0.43
N GLU A 282 -8.70 14.76 -0.55
CA GLU A 282 -9.37 14.39 -1.81
C GLU A 282 -9.10 12.92 -2.11
N GLU A 283 -10.13 12.17 -2.48
CA GLU A 283 -9.97 10.78 -2.87
C GLU A 283 -9.49 10.67 -4.31
N VAL A 284 -8.49 9.81 -4.53
CA VAL A 284 -7.98 9.51 -5.86
C VAL A 284 -8.95 8.58 -6.60
N ALA A 285 -9.35 8.95 -7.80
CA ALA A 285 -10.20 8.11 -8.61
C ALA A 285 -9.62 6.69 -8.79
N VAL A 286 -10.48 5.68 -8.65
CA VAL A 286 -10.08 4.26 -8.73
C VAL A 286 -9.37 3.92 -10.04
N SER A 287 -9.80 4.53 -11.16
CA SER A 287 -9.16 4.37 -12.46
C SER A 287 -7.71 4.86 -12.45
N LEU A 288 -7.46 6.05 -11.90
CA LEU A 288 -6.13 6.64 -11.77
C LEU A 288 -5.25 5.83 -10.82
N LEU A 289 -5.82 5.33 -9.71
CA LEU A 289 -5.13 4.48 -8.76
C LEU A 289 -4.69 3.18 -9.43
N LYS A 290 -5.58 2.49 -10.15
CA LYS A 290 -5.26 1.25 -10.86
C LYS A 290 -4.21 1.48 -11.95
N GLN A 291 -4.34 2.54 -12.74
CA GLN A 291 -3.39 2.88 -13.79
C GLN A 291 -1.97 3.09 -13.26
N ASN A 292 -1.83 3.80 -12.14
CA ASN A 292 -0.51 4.14 -11.60
C ASN A 292 0.07 3.06 -10.66
N CYS A 293 -0.78 2.19 -10.12
CA CYS A 293 -0.39 1.13 -9.18
C CYS A 293 -0.68 -0.27 -9.74
N ASP A 294 -0.68 -0.43 -11.07
CA ASP A 294 -1.02 -1.69 -11.75
C ASP A 294 -0.21 -2.88 -11.21
N GLY A 295 1.09 -2.71 -11.00
CA GLY A 295 1.94 -3.75 -10.42
C GLY A 295 1.49 -4.24 -9.04
N TYR A 296 0.88 -3.37 -8.22
CA TYR A 296 0.27 -3.78 -6.95
C TYR A 296 -0.98 -4.62 -7.18
N PHE A 297 -1.87 -4.18 -8.07
CA PHE A 297 -3.14 -4.87 -8.33
C PHE A 297 -2.95 -6.20 -9.07
N GLN A 298 -1.94 -6.32 -9.92
CA GLN A 298 -1.56 -7.58 -10.56
C GLN A 298 -1.09 -8.61 -9.52
N THR A 299 -0.31 -8.19 -8.52
CA THR A 299 0.09 -9.10 -7.42
C THR A 299 -1.12 -9.62 -6.64
N LEU A 300 -2.10 -8.75 -6.36
CA LEU A 300 -3.34 -9.16 -5.68
C LEU A 300 -4.19 -10.11 -6.53
N SER A 301 -4.32 -9.86 -7.84
CA SER A 301 -5.11 -10.73 -8.73
C SER A 301 -4.49 -12.11 -8.90
N THR A 302 -3.17 -12.20 -8.88
CA THR A 302 -2.46 -13.49 -8.88
C THR A 302 -2.71 -14.26 -7.57
N GLU A 303 -2.68 -13.58 -6.43
CA GLU A 303 -3.01 -14.18 -5.14
C GLU A 303 -4.47 -14.66 -5.10
N VAL A 304 -5.43 -13.89 -5.61
CA VAL A 304 -6.86 -14.23 -5.59
C VAL A 304 -7.18 -15.40 -6.53
N ASN A 305 -6.58 -15.47 -7.71
CA ASN A 305 -6.81 -16.57 -8.68
C ASN A 305 -6.27 -17.92 -8.19
N GLU A 306 -5.27 -17.94 -7.33
CA GLU A 306 -4.81 -19.17 -6.68
C GLU A 306 -5.79 -19.69 -5.62
N TYR A 307 -6.67 -18.84 -5.06
CA TYR A 307 -7.69 -19.22 -4.07
C TYR A 307 -9.01 -19.71 -4.69
N VAL A 308 -9.24 -19.49 -5.98
CA VAL A 308 -10.48 -19.83 -6.72
C VAL A 308 -10.20 -20.90 -7.78
N THR A 309 -9.51 -21.97 -7.46
CA THR A 309 -9.60 -23.20 -8.23
C THR A 309 -10.74 -24.03 -7.63
N PRO A 310 -11.88 -24.19 -8.32
CA PRO A 310 -12.89 -25.12 -7.82
C PRO A 310 -12.30 -26.52 -7.88
N GLU A 311 -12.27 -27.21 -6.74
CA GLU A 311 -12.10 -28.67 -6.74
C GLU A 311 -13.06 -29.24 -7.76
N LYS A 312 -12.51 -29.81 -8.83
CA LYS A 312 -13.28 -30.64 -9.76
C LYS A 312 -13.77 -31.85 -8.95
N SER A 313 -14.98 -31.74 -8.42
CA SER A 313 -15.70 -32.89 -7.91
C SER A 313 -15.82 -33.89 -9.06
N LYS A 314 -15.09 -35.00 -8.96
CA LYS A 314 -15.29 -36.15 -9.83
C LYS A 314 -16.68 -36.72 -9.51
N SER A 315 -17.71 -36.20 -10.17
CA SER A 315 -19.01 -36.86 -10.21
C SER A 315 -18.85 -38.17 -10.95
N LYS A 316 -18.91 -39.25 -10.23
CA LYS A 316 -19.10 -40.60 -10.81
C LYS A 316 -20.38 -40.58 -11.64
N GLY A 317 -20.23 -40.69 -12.93
CA GLY A 317 -21.34 -40.81 -13.84
C GLY A 317 -22.11 -42.09 -13.55
N THR A 318 -23.34 -41.94 -13.09
CA THR A 318 -24.39 -42.94 -13.23
C THR A 318 -25.14 -42.60 -14.50
N GLY A 319 -24.95 -43.46 -15.50
CA GLY A 319 -25.68 -43.33 -16.76
C GLY A 319 -27.16 -43.50 -16.55
N TRP A 320 -27.94 -42.60 -17.14
CA TRP A 320 -29.33 -42.86 -17.46
C TRP A 320 -29.74 -42.22 -18.79
N ALA A 321 -30.50 -43.02 -19.50
CA ALA A 321 -31.02 -43.01 -20.83
C ALA A 321 -31.41 -41.68 -21.50
N LYS A 322 -31.09 -41.65 -22.80
CA LYS A 322 -31.57 -40.69 -23.80
C LYS A 322 -33.09 -40.85 -24.01
N THR A 323 -33.86 -39.79 -23.82
CA THR A 323 -35.19 -39.64 -24.36
C THR A 323 -35.18 -38.48 -25.38
N LYS A 324 -35.74 -38.80 -26.58
CA LYS A 324 -35.83 -37.90 -27.75
C LYS A 324 -36.82 -36.74 -27.50
N PRO A 325 -36.62 -35.54 -28.05
CA PRO A 325 -37.58 -34.45 -27.91
C PRO A 325 -38.72 -34.61 -28.94
N LYS A 326 -39.98 -34.43 -28.47
CA LYS A 326 -41.17 -34.28 -29.32
C LYS A 326 -41.25 -32.86 -29.90
N LYS A 327 -41.52 -32.78 -31.22
CA LYS A 327 -41.82 -31.57 -31.98
C LYS A 327 -43.27 -31.14 -31.75
N ASN A 328 -43.51 -29.83 -31.90
CA ASN A 328 -44.69 -29.09 -32.30
C ASN A 328 -45.74 -28.68 -31.24
N ALA A 329 -45.87 -27.36 -31.07
CA ALA A 329 -47.11 -26.64 -31.35
C ALA A 329 -46.90 -25.10 -31.30
N LYS A 330 -47.39 -24.42 -32.35
CA LYS A 330 -47.40 -22.93 -32.49
C LYS A 330 -48.51 -22.32 -31.64
N PRO A 331 -48.35 -21.11 -31.09
CA PRO A 331 -49.45 -20.33 -30.52
C PRO A 331 -50.01 -19.35 -31.58
N LYS A 332 -51.31 -19.23 -31.55
CA LYS A 332 -52.13 -18.31 -32.35
C LYS A 332 -52.12 -16.90 -31.75
N ASN A 333 -52.02 -15.91 -32.64
CA ASN A 333 -52.31 -14.52 -32.45
C ASN A 333 -53.75 -14.26 -31.99
N LYS A 334 -53.96 -13.37 -31.06
CA LYS A 334 -55.17 -12.54 -30.99
C LYS A 334 -54.78 -11.10 -30.70
N HIS A 335 -55.08 -10.25 -31.69
CA HIS A 335 -55.18 -8.79 -31.62
C HIS A 335 -56.26 -8.34 -30.60
N HIS A 336 -55.99 -7.29 -29.87
CA HIS A 336 -57.00 -6.25 -29.58
C HIS A 336 -56.31 -4.93 -29.30
N SER A 337 -56.72 -3.91 -30.03
CA SER A 337 -56.30 -2.51 -29.97
C SER A 337 -57.38 -1.70 -29.20
N PRO A 338 -57.34 -0.39 -29.17
CA PRO A 338 -57.14 0.41 -27.95
C PRO A 338 -58.40 1.24 -27.58
N THR A 339 -58.50 1.74 -26.38
CA THR A 339 -59.40 2.83 -26.05
C THR A 339 -58.70 3.97 -25.34
N LYS A 340 -58.90 5.14 -25.90
CA LYS A 340 -58.65 6.50 -25.39
C LYS A 340 -59.68 6.83 -24.32
N ASP A 341 -59.24 7.64 -23.33
CA ASP A 341 -59.93 8.82 -22.77
C ASP A 341 -58.95 9.53 -21.86
N LYS A 342 -58.58 10.72 -22.12
CA LYS A 342 -59.01 12.11 -21.87
C LYS A 342 -59.63 12.31 -20.45
N ASP A 343 -58.99 13.11 -19.60
CA ASP A 343 -59.28 14.51 -19.37
C ASP A 343 -58.71 15.05 -18.04
N LYS A 344 -58.13 16.25 -18.15
CA LYS A 344 -58.26 17.45 -17.29
C LYS A 344 -57.84 17.30 -15.79
N ASN A 345 -57.18 18.18 -15.18
CA ASN A 345 -57.02 19.65 -15.27
C ASN A 345 -56.31 20.17 -14.01
N THR A 346 -55.46 21.14 -14.20
CA THR A 346 -55.22 22.32 -13.35
C THR A 346 -54.88 22.18 -11.84
N ASN A 347 -53.73 22.65 -11.36
CA ASN A 347 -53.63 24.05 -10.90
C ASN A 347 -52.21 24.38 -10.40
N ALA A 348 -51.75 25.50 -10.90
CA ALA A 348 -50.61 26.25 -10.45
C ALA A 348 -50.86 26.86 -9.06
N ARG A 349 -49.81 26.99 -8.23
CA ARG A 349 -49.67 28.20 -7.42
C ARG A 349 -48.20 28.44 -7.05
N LYS A 350 -47.70 29.54 -7.55
CA LYS A 350 -46.56 30.34 -7.09
C LYS A 350 -46.65 30.61 -5.60
N PHE A 351 -45.51 30.57 -4.89
CA PHE A 351 -45.28 31.61 -3.89
C PHE A 351 -43.79 32.02 -3.91
N ARG A 352 -43.67 33.31 -4.04
CA ARG A 352 -42.44 34.09 -4.05
C ARG A 352 -42.14 34.63 -2.64
N SER A 353 -40.84 34.84 -2.38
CA SER A 353 -40.24 35.94 -1.59
C SER A 353 -40.36 35.85 -0.06
N ARG A 354 -39.35 36.09 0.72
CA ARG A 354 -38.48 37.25 0.98
C ARG A 354 -37.59 36.95 2.19
N LEU A 355 -36.34 37.30 2.09
CA LEU A 355 -35.60 38.28 2.90
C LEU A 355 -35.70 38.13 4.46
N LYS A 356 -34.59 37.69 5.08
CA LYS A 356 -33.68 38.62 5.76
C LYS A 356 -32.34 37.95 5.95
#